data_ecb1b031efc2be96fe903752b3403557
#
_entry.id   ecb1b031efc2be96fe903752b3403557
#
_cell.length_a   1.000
_cell.length_b   1.000
_cell.length_c   1.000
_cell.angle_alpha   90.00
_cell.angle_beta   90.00
_cell.angle_gamma   90.00
#
_symmetry.space_group_name_H-M   'P 1'
#
loop_
_entity.id
_entity.type
_entity.pdbx_description
1 polymer ?
#
loop_
_entity_poly.entity_id
_entity_poly.type
_entity_poly.pdbx_seq_one_letter_code
_entity_poly.pdbx_strand_id
1 'polypeptide(L)'
;MKWKKRDECMTIDDVIKRNIGEFKENYPETKIVNLSEAVERIYVAIQTGELITIFGDYDADGVTGAAILWATIRIMSGTAPVIRLPRRFSEGYGFSMTAADEMDEGLLITVDNGISAFEPIKAVKDKGMSVIVLDHHLPDERMPEADIIVDPHCFKHEPDDFEDWCGSGLAYRVCKELLKKLGNDVLRARTNAYIQQLAAVGTVCDVVPLVRDNRMIVINGLKSINMMPCKGIAAMLSITGTTYVDETTCGYLIGPMLNASGRMEDDGALRSFDVLTACNREGADDLESTVGVLATLNDRRKADVSDAMEIARQEITETVPRGAYPFIIRNDSIGEGIVGIIAGKIAEEYKVPTFVFTSIGNGLLKGSARSFGSVHIKQMMDAASKVIKSYGGHAGAGGLIVHEDDLFALYTMMHRYIGDYKAEISDTIEYDLEIDAQIYPQHTQQSAGIVRSVKETRISCSR
;
A
#
# COMPACT_ATOMS: atom_id res chain seq x y z
N MET A 1 -3.38 17.71 25.46
CA MET A 1 -3.87 17.89 24.08
C MET A 1 -4.34 19.34 23.94
N LYS A 2 -3.73 20.11 23.05
CA LYS A 2 -4.14 21.49 22.75
C LYS A 2 -4.85 21.48 21.40
N TRP A 3 -5.95 22.23 21.30
CA TRP A 3 -6.66 22.43 20.05
C TRP A 3 -6.20 23.73 19.42
N LYS A 4 -5.78 23.71 18.16
CA LYS A 4 -5.38 24.89 17.39
C LYS A 4 -6.19 24.96 16.12
N LYS A 5 -6.90 26.08 15.93
CA LYS A 5 -7.60 26.35 14.66
C LYS A 5 -6.56 26.66 13.59
N ARG A 6 -6.73 26.08 12.43
CA ARG A 6 -5.97 26.44 11.22
C ARG A 6 -6.53 27.75 10.67
N ASP A 7 -5.66 28.69 10.37
CA ASP A 7 -6.07 30.04 9.95
C ASP A 7 -6.58 30.12 8.51
N GLU A 8 -6.45 29.04 7.72
CA GLU A 8 -6.69 29.03 6.27
C GLU A 8 -8.14 28.75 5.86
N CYS A 9 -8.96 28.22 6.77
CA CYS A 9 -10.33 27.82 6.45
C CYS A 9 -11.35 28.66 7.22
N MET A 10 -12.10 29.46 6.49
CA MET A 10 -13.16 30.33 7.04
C MET A 10 -14.55 29.74 6.88
N THR A 11 -14.75 28.88 5.87
CA THR A 11 -16.03 28.26 5.50
C THR A 11 -15.89 26.76 5.29
N ILE A 12 -17.02 26.03 5.22
CA ILE A 12 -17.06 24.61 4.86
C ILE A 12 -16.48 24.40 3.45
N ASP A 13 -16.76 25.33 2.52
CA ASP A 13 -16.25 25.25 1.15
C ASP A 13 -14.72 25.40 1.11
N ASP A 14 -14.13 26.24 1.97
CA ASP A 14 -12.67 26.34 2.10
C ASP A 14 -12.06 25.02 2.60
N VAL A 15 -12.71 24.37 3.58
CA VAL A 15 -12.27 23.04 4.10
C VAL A 15 -12.35 21.99 3.00
N ILE A 16 -13.45 21.97 2.24
CA ILE A 16 -13.63 21.05 1.11
C ILE A 16 -12.55 21.31 0.06
N LYS A 17 -12.39 22.57 -0.35
CA LYS A 17 -11.42 22.97 -1.38
C LYS A 17 -9.98 22.60 -0.99
N ARG A 18 -9.61 22.79 0.27
CA ARG A 18 -8.29 22.41 0.77
C ARG A 18 -8.08 20.90 0.76
N ASN A 19 -9.08 20.10 1.17
CA ASN A 19 -8.92 18.66 1.38
C ASN A 19 -9.07 17.85 0.08
N ILE A 20 -9.86 18.31 -0.87
CA ILE A 20 -10.13 17.60 -2.13
C ILE A 20 -9.79 18.43 -3.38
N GLY A 21 -9.24 19.64 -3.20
CA GLY A 21 -9.02 20.59 -4.28
C GLY A 21 -10.33 21.18 -4.81
N GLU A 22 -10.25 21.84 -5.97
CA GLU A 22 -11.46 22.22 -6.69
C GLU A 22 -12.17 20.96 -7.15
N PHE A 23 -13.37 20.71 -6.63
CA PHE A 23 -14.19 19.59 -7.09
C PHE A 23 -14.57 19.82 -8.56
N LYS A 24 -14.05 18.96 -9.43
CA LYS A 24 -14.49 18.85 -10.83
C LYS A 24 -15.13 17.48 -10.99
N GLU A 25 -16.30 17.42 -11.61
CA GLU A 25 -16.94 16.15 -11.94
C GLU A 25 -16.06 15.28 -12.87
N ASN A 26 -15.23 15.94 -13.67
CA ASN A 26 -14.27 15.29 -14.57
C ASN A 26 -12.92 16.02 -14.48
N TYR A 27 -11.91 15.36 -13.94
CA TYR A 27 -10.53 15.79 -14.08
C TYR A 27 -9.96 15.27 -15.41
N PRO A 28 -9.20 16.08 -16.15
CA PRO A 28 -8.39 15.55 -17.26
C PRO A 28 -7.43 14.52 -16.68
N GLU A 29 -7.28 13.39 -17.39
CA GLU A 29 -6.33 12.35 -16.96
C GLU A 29 -4.91 12.92 -16.89
N THR A 30 -4.22 12.67 -15.78
CA THR A 30 -2.84 13.09 -15.61
C THR A 30 -1.93 12.38 -16.62
N LYS A 31 -1.03 13.12 -17.24
CA LYS A 31 0.04 12.55 -18.06
C LYS A 31 1.10 11.97 -17.11
N ILE A 32 1.46 10.72 -17.35
CA ILE A 32 2.50 10.02 -16.58
C ILE A 32 3.66 9.78 -17.52
N VAL A 33 4.87 10.14 -17.09
CA VAL A 33 6.10 9.94 -17.89
C VAL A 33 6.34 8.45 -18.11
N ASN A 34 6.81 8.08 -19.28
CA ASN A 34 7.10 6.72 -19.73
C ASN A 34 5.88 5.78 -19.79
N LEU A 35 4.65 6.26 -19.52
CA LEU A 35 3.44 5.43 -19.60
C LEU A 35 3.24 4.88 -21.01
N SER A 36 3.40 5.71 -22.04
CA SER A 36 3.21 5.30 -23.43
C SER A 36 4.24 4.27 -23.87
N GLU A 37 5.47 4.43 -23.44
CA GLU A 37 6.58 3.51 -23.70
C GLU A 37 6.32 2.14 -23.05
N ALA A 38 5.86 2.12 -21.81
CA ALA A 38 5.48 0.89 -21.12
C ALA A 38 4.33 0.19 -21.83
N VAL A 39 3.27 0.92 -22.23
CA VAL A 39 2.13 0.38 -22.98
C VAL A 39 2.58 -0.23 -24.31
N GLU A 40 3.42 0.45 -25.08
CA GLU A 40 3.93 -0.06 -26.37
C GLU A 40 4.79 -1.31 -26.14
N ARG A 41 5.69 -1.30 -25.15
CA ARG A 41 6.55 -2.45 -24.88
C ARG A 41 5.76 -3.69 -24.47
N ILE A 42 4.74 -3.53 -23.61
CA ILE A 42 3.84 -4.61 -23.22
C ILE A 42 3.02 -5.09 -24.43
N TYR A 43 2.53 -4.18 -25.26
CA TYR A 43 1.77 -4.54 -26.46
C TYR A 43 2.62 -5.34 -27.43
N VAL A 44 3.87 -4.96 -27.68
CA VAL A 44 4.80 -5.74 -28.51
C VAL A 44 5.03 -7.13 -27.94
N ALA A 45 5.26 -7.27 -26.63
CA ALA A 45 5.42 -8.57 -25.99
C ALA A 45 4.19 -9.48 -26.20
N ILE A 46 2.98 -8.92 -26.07
CA ILE A 46 1.74 -9.63 -26.35
C ILE A 46 1.66 -10.08 -27.81
N GLN A 47 1.99 -9.21 -28.76
CA GLN A 47 1.90 -9.52 -30.20
C GLN A 47 2.94 -10.54 -30.65
N THR A 48 4.10 -10.57 -30.05
CA THR A 48 5.19 -11.51 -30.38
C THR A 48 5.12 -12.83 -29.62
N GLY A 49 4.20 -12.94 -28.65
CA GLY A 49 4.10 -14.12 -27.78
C GLY A 49 5.29 -14.24 -26.82
N GLU A 50 5.96 -13.14 -26.48
CA GLU A 50 7.06 -13.10 -25.52
C GLU A 50 6.56 -13.52 -24.14
N LEU A 51 7.35 -14.28 -23.38
CA LEU A 51 7.03 -14.63 -22.00
C LEU A 51 6.95 -13.37 -21.15
N ILE A 52 5.84 -13.16 -20.48
CA ILE A 52 5.64 -12.03 -19.56
C ILE A 52 5.52 -12.56 -18.14
N THR A 53 6.39 -12.06 -17.27
CA THR A 53 6.34 -12.32 -15.81
C THR A 53 5.93 -11.03 -15.11
N ILE A 54 4.92 -11.11 -14.24
CA ILE A 54 4.47 -10.01 -13.38
C ILE A 54 4.96 -10.30 -11.96
N PHE A 55 5.68 -9.37 -11.38
CA PHE A 55 6.11 -9.41 -9.99
C PHE A 55 5.40 -8.30 -9.21
N GLY A 56 4.43 -8.66 -8.36
CA GLY A 56 3.73 -7.71 -7.46
C GLY A 56 4.31 -7.71 -6.07
N ASP A 57 3.84 -6.79 -5.19
CA ASP A 57 4.07 -6.91 -3.75
C ASP A 57 3.01 -7.82 -3.09
N TYR A 58 3.22 -8.17 -1.81
CA TYR A 58 2.36 -9.09 -1.06
C TYR A 58 1.14 -8.44 -0.40
N ASP A 59 1.04 -7.12 -0.40
CA ASP A 59 -0.09 -6.40 0.19
C ASP A 59 -1.23 -6.14 -0.81
N ALA A 60 -2.30 -5.50 -0.34
CA ALA A 60 -3.50 -5.30 -1.15
C ALA A 60 -3.24 -4.45 -2.39
N ASP A 61 -2.33 -3.48 -2.36
CA ASP A 61 -2.00 -2.66 -3.53
C ASP A 61 -1.22 -3.48 -4.56
N GLY A 62 -0.12 -4.12 -4.16
CA GLY A 62 0.67 -4.96 -5.05
C GLY A 62 -0.12 -6.13 -5.64
N VAL A 63 -0.95 -6.80 -4.82
CA VAL A 63 -1.79 -7.93 -5.30
C VAL A 63 -2.87 -7.45 -6.27
N THR A 64 -3.54 -6.31 -6.01
CA THR A 64 -4.55 -5.77 -6.94
C THR A 64 -3.90 -5.25 -8.21
N GLY A 65 -2.73 -4.60 -8.13
CA GLY A 65 -1.94 -4.15 -9.28
C GLY A 65 -1.51 -5.33 -10.18
N ALA A 66 -1.00 -6.40 -9.56
CA ALA A 66 -0.66 -7.63 -10.28
C ALA A 66 -1.87 -8.28 -10.94
N ALA A 67 -3.03 -8.33 -10.27
CA ALA A 67 -4.27 -8.87 -10.82
C ALA A 67 -4.82 -8.05 -12.00
N ILE A 68 -4.68 -6.73 -11.97
CA ILE A 68 -5.04 -5.81 -13.05
C ILE A 68 -4.21 -6.11 -14.31
N LEU A 69 -2.88 -6.17 -14.16
CA LEU A 69 -1.96 -6.48 -15.25
C LEU A 69 -2.24 -7.87 -15.80
N TRP A 70 -2.30 -8.88 -14.93
CA TRP A 70 -2.52 -10.27 -15.30
C TRP A 70 -3.80 -10.46 -16.10
N ALA A 71 -4.92 -9.90 -15.62
CA ALA A 71 -6.21 -10.05 -16.30
C ALA A 71 -6.22 -9.36 -17.67
N THR A 72 -5.63 -8.17 -17.77
CA THR A 72 -5.57 -7.42 -19.02
C THR A 72 -4.70 -8.13 -20.05
N ILE A 73 -3.50 -8.55 -19.67
CA ILE A 73 -2.57 -9.25 -20.58
C ILE A 73 -3.19 -10.56 -21.05
N ARG A 74 -3.75 -11.37 -20.12
CA ARG A 74 -4.43 -12.63 -20.48
C ARG A 74 -5.57 -12.43 -21.48
N ILE A 75 -6.39 -11.40 -21.30
CA ILE A 75 -7.51 -11.13 -22.21
C ILE A 75 -7.01 -10.70 -23.59
N MET A 76 -5.92 -9.96 -23.66
CA MET A 76 -5.36 -9.45 -24.91
C MET A 76 -4.54 -10.50 -25.66
N SER A 77 -3.79 -11.34 -24.97
CA SER A 77 -2.90 -12.35 -25.56
C SER A 77 -3.58 -13.71 -25.75
N GLY A 78 -4.64 -14.00 -24.99
CA GLY A 78 -5.22 -15.34 -24.86
C GLY A 78 -4.40 -16.29 -23.94
N THR A 79 -3.22 -15.86 -23.47
CA THR A 79 -2.31 -16.65 -22.62
C THR A 79 -2.12 -15.94 -21.28
N ALA A 80 -2.16 -16.68 -20.19
CA ALA A 80 -1.91 -16.11 -18.86
C ALA A 80 -0.42 -15.79 -18.67
N PRO A 81 -0.06 -14.57 -18.28
CA PRO A 81 1.32 -14.27 -17.87
C PRO A 81 1.67 -15.02 -16.58
N VAL A 82 2.96 -15.23 -16.36
CA VAL A 82 3.47 -15.80 -15.10
C VAL A 82 3.27 -14.77 -14.00
N ILE A 83 2.81 -15.24 -12.84
CA ILE A 83 2.68 -14.40 -11.64
C ILE A 83 3.66 -14.85 -10.57
N ARG A 84 4.35 -13.92 -9.98
CA ARG A 84 5.24 -14.11 -8.85
C ARG A 84 4.98 -13.02 -7.82
N LEU A 85 4.69 -13.42 -6.61
CA LEU A 85 4.57 -12.52 -5.45
C LEU A 85 5.63 -12.90 -4.42
N PRO A 86 6.18 -11.96 -3.64
CA PRO A 86 7.24 -12.24 -2.70
C PRO A 86 6.75 -13.12 -1.54
N ARG A 87 7.60 -14.00 -1.06
CA ARG A 87 7.41 -14.77 0.16
C ARG A 87 7.90 -13.93 1.34
N ARG A 88 6.94 -13.45 2.13
CA ARG A 88 7.19 -12.43 3.15
C ARG A 88 8.26 -12.79 4.18
N PHE A 89 8.27 -14.04 4.64
CA PHE A 89 9.15 -14.46 5.71
C PHE A 89 10.50 -14.96 5.19
N SER A 90 10.49 -15.70 4.10
CA SER A 90 11.71 -16.30 3.52
C SER A 90 12.47 -15.36 2.58
N GLU A 91 11.79 -14.41 1.89
CA GLU A 91 12.40 -13.49 0.92
C GLU A 91 12.41 -12.04 1.37
N GLY A 92 11.45 -11.64 2.20
CA GLY A 92 11.30 -10.26 2.67
C GLY A 92 10.41 -9.40 1.78
N TYR A 93 10.74 -8.12 1.67
CA TYR A 93 9.98 -7.12 0.92
C TYR A 93 10.56 -6.91 -0.47
N GLY A 94 9.66 -6.73 -1.45
CA GLY A 94 9.99 -6.34 -2.82
C GLY A 94 10.69 -7.42 -3.65
N PHE A 95 11.20 -7.02 -4.81
CA PHE A 95 11.86 -7.92 -5.74
C PHE A 95 13.24 -8.33 -5.23
N SER A 96 13.40 -9.60 -4.87
CA SER A 96 14.58 -10.17 -4.23
C SER A 96 15.51 -10.86 -5.22
N MET A 97 16.78 -11.12 -4.81
CA MET A 97 17.71 -11.96 -5.58
C MET A 97 17.16 -13.36 -5.79
N THR A 98 16.52 -13.94 -4.77
CA THR A 98 15.89 -15.27 -4.88
C THR A 98 14.84 -15.30 -5.99
N ALA A 99 14.00 -14.26 -6.07
CA ALA A 99 13.01 -14.14 -7.14
C ALA A 99 13.67 -13.92 -8.52
N ALA A 100 14.73 -13.12 -8.58
CA ALA A 100 15.50 -12.89 -9.80
C ALA A 100 16.16 -14.18 -10.32
N ASP A 101 16.64 -15.05 -9.43
CA ASP A 101 17.27 -16.33 -9.79
C ASP A 101 16.26 -17.32 -10.41
N GLU A 102 14.98 -17.21 -10.08
CA GLU A 102 13.90 -18.03 -10.64
C GLU A 102 13.47 -17.60 -12.07
N MET A 103 14.02 -16.48 -12.62
CA MET A 103 13.62 -15.90 -13.91
C MET A 103 14.79 -15.91 -14.88
N ASP A 104 14.56 -16.34 -16.13
CA ASP A 104 15.64 -16.52 -17.12
C ASP A 104 15.39 -15.81 -18.45
N GLU A 105 14.14 -15.49 -18.85
CA GLU A 105 13.83 -14.94 -20.15
C GLU A 105 12.54 -14.11 -20.17
N GLY A 106 12.41 -13.26 -21.20
CA GLY A 106 11.19 -12.53 -21.50
C GLY A 106 11.13 -11.12 -20.90
N LEU A 107 9.91 -10.64 -20.67
CA LEU A 107 9.61 -9.33 -20.09
C LEU A 107 9.19 -9.48 -18.64
N LEU A 108 9.94 -8.88 -17.72
CA LEU A 108 9.55 -8.69 -16.32
C LEU A 108 8.80 -7.35 -16.19
N ILE A 109 7.64 -7.38 -15.52
CA ILE A 109 6.90 -6.18 -15.11
C ILE A 109 6.80 -6.24 -13.58
N THR A 110 7.45 -5.32 -12.88
CA THR A 110 7.22 -5.15 -11.44
C THR A 110 6.08 -4.18 -11.21
N VAL A 111 5.29 -4.36 -10.16
CA VAL A 111 4.22 -3.47 -9.76
C VAL A 111 4.19 -3.29 -8.26
N ASP A 112 4.12 -2.04 -7.80
CA ASP A 112 4.16 -1.64 -6.40
C ASP A 112 5.50 -2.01 -5.71
N ASN A 113 6.53 -2.16 -6.49
CA ASN A 113 7.91 -2.38 -6.08
C ASN A 113 8.85 -2.26 -7.28
N GLY A 114 10.15 -2.29 -7.02
CA GLY A 114 11.17 -2.36 -8.07
C GLY A 114 12.09 -1.15 -8.10
N ILE A 115 11.65 0.04 -7.68
CA ILE A 115 12.47 1.26 -7.75
C ILE A 115 13.76 1.17 -6.92
N SER A 116 13.75 0.40 -5.84
CA SER A 116 14.93 0.15 -4.99
C SER A 116 15.55 -1.24 -5.19
N ALA A 117 15.10 -2.02 -6.18
CA ALA A 117 15.57 -3.39 -6.44
C ALA A 117 16.80 -3.43 -7.39
N PHE A 118 17.88 -2.72 -7.04
CA PHE A 118 19.03 -2.48 -7.92
C PHE A 118 19.71 -3.78 -8.38
N GLU A 119 20.16 -4.61 -7.44
CA GLU A 119 20.89 -5.83 -7.75
C GLU A 119 20.00 -6.92 -8.37
N PRO A 120 18.75 -7.16 -7.90
CA PRO A 120 17.85 -8.11 -8.54
C PRO A 120 17.49 -7.72 -9.99
N ILE A 121 17.21 -6.44 -10.26
CA ILE A 121 16.94 -5.97 -11.62
C ILE A 121 18.17 -6.13 -12.51
N LYS A 122 19.36 -5.75 -11.99
CA LYS A 122 20.61 -5.99 -12.72
C LYS A 122 20.81 -7.46 -13.05
N ALA A 123 20.55 -8.36 -12.11
CA ALA A 123 20.72 -9.80 -12.31
C ALA A 123 19.82 -10.35 -13.44
N VAL A 124 18.56 -9.96 -13.53
CA VAL A 124 17.67 -10.37 -14.63
C VAL A 124 18.05 -9.68 -15.96
N LYS A 125 18.53 -8.43 -15.92
CA LYS A 125 19.07 -7.73 -17.10
C LYS A 125 20.32 -8.44 -17.64
N ASP A 126 21.23 -8.90 -16.77
CA ASP A 126 22.43 -9.63 -17.18
C ASP A 126 22.09 -10.99 -17.84
N LYS A 127 20.89 -11.55 -17.55
CA LYS A 127 20.33 -12.73 -18.25
C LYS A 127 19.66 -12.37 -19.59
N GLY A 128 19.58 -11.10 -19.98
CA GLY A 128 19.00 -10.63 -21.23
C GLY A 128 17.51 -10.32 -21.17
N MET A 129 16.87 -10.31 -20.01
CA MET A 129 15.47 -9.95 -19.85
C MET A 129 15.25 -8.44 -20.06
N SER A 130 14.04 -8.08 -20.53
CA SER A 130 13.57 -6.70 -20.48
C SER A 130 12.82 -6.46 -19.17
N VAL A 131 12.92 -5.25 -18.61
CA VAL A 131 12.31 -4.90 -17.32
C VAL A 131 11.53 -3.60 -17.42
N ILE A 132 10.26 -3.65 -16.98
CA ILE A 132 9.41 -2.47 -16.73
C ILE A 132 9.14 -2.39 -15.22
N VAL A 133 9.42 -1.24 -14.63
CA VAL A 133 9.08 -0.93 -13.23
C VAL A 133 7.86 -0.02 -13.22
N LEU A 134 6.78 -0.46 -12.56
CA LEU A 134 5.60 0.35 -12.25
C LEU A 134 5.58 0.55 -10.72
N ASP A 135 6.11 1.68 -10.25
CA ASP A 135 6.29 1.92 -8.83
C ASP A 135 5.86 3.36 -8.45
N HIS A 136 5.64 3.58 -7.19
CA HIS A 136 5.24 4.87 -6.63
C HIS A 136 6.01 5.21 -5.35
N HIS A 137 6.96 4.37 -4.98
CA HIS A 137 7.81 4.63 -3.82
C HIS A 137 8.84 5.71 -4.11
N LEU A 138 9.26 6.41 -3.07
CA LEU A 138 10.32 7.42 -3.21
C LEU A 138 11.63 6.75 -3.65
N PRO A 139 12.27 7.26 -4.72
CA PRO A 139 13.53 6.70 -5.19
C PRO A 139 14.67 6.97 -4.20
N ASP A 140 15.66 6.10 -4.21
CA ASP A 140 16.97 6.36 -3.60
C ASP A 140 17.81 7.30 -4.48
N GLU A 141 19.07 7.57 -4.07
CA GLU A 141 20.01 8.38 -4.85
C GLU A 141 20.36 7.77 -6.23
N ARG A 142 20.20 6.45 -6.38
CA ARG A 142 20.42 5.73 -7.63
C ARG A 142 19.11 5.12 -8.15
N MET A 143 19.07 4.87 -9.47
CA MET A 143 17.95 4.21 -10.14
C MET A 143 18.34 2.78 -10.53
N PRO A 144 17.37 1.82 -10.56
CA PRO A 144 17.62 0.49 -11.08
C PRO A 144 17.85 0.52 -12.61
N GLU A 145 18.60 -0.46 -13.13
CA GLU A 145 18.91 -0.60 -14.57
C GLU A 145 17.73 -1.17 -15.38
N ALA A 146 16.50 -0.75 -15.08
CA ALA A 146 15.31 -1.15 -15.83
C ALA A 146 15.24 -0.44 -17.20
N ASP A 147 14.60 -1.08 -18.20
CA ASP A 147 14.43 -0.47 -19.53
C ASP A 147 13.42 0.68 -19.49
N ILE A 148 12.35 0.52 -18.71
CA ILE A 148 11.31 1.53 -18.55
C ILE A 148 10.94 1.62 -17.08
N ILE A 149 10.90 2.84 -16.55
CA ILE A 149 10.44 3.14 -15.19
C ILE A 149 9.26 4.10 -15.30
N VAL A 150 8.11 3.68 -14.80
CA VAL A 150 6.90 4.50 -14.66
C VAL A 150 6.73 4.75 -13.18
N ASP A 151 7.27 5.87 -12.73
CA ASP A 151 7.20 6.30 -11.33
C ASP A 151 7.09 7.83 -11.29
N PRO A 152 5.94 8.37 -10.83
CA PRO A 152 5.72 9.81 -10.78
C PRO A 152 6.60 10.56 -9.78
N HIS A 153 7.19 9.90 -8.78
CA HIS A 153 8.18 10.51 -7.91
C HIS A 153 9.55 10.68 -8.58
N CYS A 154 9.87 9.81 -9.56
CA CYS A 154 11.12 9.87 -10.29
C CYS A 154 11.08 10.85 -11.46
N PHE A 155 9.95 10.87 -12.20
CA PHE A 155 9.83 11.57 -13.47
C PHE A 155 8.51 12.34 -13.54
N LYS A 156 8.61 13.63 -13.85
CA LYS A 156 7.47 14.54 -14.05
C LYS A 156 7.63 15.29 -15.37
N HIS A 157 6.53 15.62 -16.04
CA HIS A 157 6.54 16.55 -17.18
C HIS A 157 6.61 17.99 -16.68
N GLU A 158 5.85 18.31 -15.63
CA GLU A 158 5.76 19.61 -14.98
C GLU A 158 5.95 19.45 -13.45
N PRO A 159 6.48 20.47 -12.76
CA PRO A 159 6.71 20.39 -11.30
C PRO A 159 5.46 20.07 -10.47
N ASP A 160 4.27 20.50 -10.94
CA ASP A 160 2.99 20.35 -10.25
C ASP A 160 2.21 19.12 -10.73
N ASP A 161 2.83 18.21 -11.48
CA ASP A 161 2.20 16.96 -11.89
C ASP A 161 1.84 16.12 -10.67
N PHE A 162 0.69 15.44 -10.80
CA PHE A 162 0.18 14.58 -9.73
C PHE A 162 1.09 13.37 -9.54
N GLU A 163 1.59 13.20 -8.33
CA GLU A 163 2.55 12.16 -7.97
C GLU A 163 2.02 11.11 -6.98
N ASP A 164 0.94 11.43 -6.25
CA ASP A 164 0.40 10.56 -5.19
C ASP A 164 -0.35 9.33 -5.75
N TRP A 165 0.27 8.59 -6.66
CA TRP A 165 -0.27 7.34 -7.17
C TRP A 165 0.03 6.19 -6.23
N CYS A 166 -0.71 5.09 -6.37
CA CYS A 166 -0.38 3.77 -5.82
C CYS A 166 -0.06 2.79 -6.97
N GLY A 167 0.53 1.65 -6.65
CA GLY A 167 0.92 0.65 -7.65
C GLY A 167 -0.26 0.14 -8.48
N SER A 168 -1.41 -0.14 -7.87
CA SER A 168 -2.64 -0.55 -8.57
C SER A 168 -3.24 0.56 -9.44
N GLY A 169 -3.10 1.82 -9.02
CA GLY A 169 -3.50 2.98 -9.81
C GLY A 169 -2.67 3.11 -11.09
N LEU A 170 -1.35 2.94 -11.00
CA LEU A 170 -0.44 2.93 -12.14
C LEU A 170 -0.71 1.75 -13.07
N ALA A 171 -0.87 0.54 -12.52
CA ALA A 171 -1.26 -0.65 -13.28
C ALA A 171 -2.57 -0.44 -14.04
N TYR A 172 -3.57 0.16 -13.39
CA TYR A 172 -4.84 0.52 -14.03
C TYR A 172 -4.64 1.49 -15.20
N ARG A 173 -3.82 2.53 -15.04
CA ARG A 173 -3.56 3.51 -16.09
C ARG A 173 -2.88 2.86 -17.31
N VAL A 174 -1.85 2.03 -17.09
CA VAL A 174 -1.20 1.25 -18.16
C VAL A 174 -2.21 0.35 -18.87
N CYS A 175 -2.99 -0.43 -18.11
CA CYS A 175 -3.96 -1.38 -18.65
C CYS A 175 -5.13 -0.70 -19.39
N LYS A 176 -5.59 0.45 -18.91
CA LYS A 176 -6.62 1.24 -19.58
C LYS A 176 -6.17 1.71 -20.95
N GLU A 177 -4.91 2.19 -21.08
CA GLU A 177 -4.34 2.57 -22.37
C GLU A 177 -4.13 1.34 -23.28
N LEU A 178 -3.62 0.24 -22.72
CA LEU A 178 -3.42 -1.02 -23.43
C LEU A 178 -4.74 -1.55 -23.99
N LEU A 179 -5.82 -1.50 -23.23
CA LEU A 179 -7.16 -1.93 -23.66
C LEU A 179 -7.73 -1.11 -24.83
N LYS A 180 -7.26 0.11 -25.10
CA LYS A 180 -7.66 0.88 -26.31
C LYS A 180 -7.22 0.18 -27.59
N LYS A 181 -6.20 -0.68 -27.53
CA LYS A 181 -5.70 -1.46 -28.65
C LYS A 181 -6.50 -2.76 -28.89
N LEU A 182 -7.44 -3.11 -27.98
CA LEU A 182 -8.33 -4.26 -28.13
C LEU A 182 -9.47 -3.95 -29.10
N GLY A 183 -9.58 -4.71 -30.19
CA GLY A 183 -10.58 -4.49 -31.25
C GLY A 183 -12.03 -4.85 -30.89
N ASN A 184 -12.30 -5.30 -29.64
CA ASN A 184 -13.63 -5.69 -29.18
C ASN A 184 -14.12 -4.72 -28.09
N ASP A 185 -15.03 -3.82 -28.43
CA ASP A 185 -15.52 -2.76 -27.53
C ASP A 185 -16.26 -3.30 -26.32
N VAL A 186 -17.03 -4.38 -26.46
CA VAL A 186 -17.78 -5.00 -25.35
C VAL A 186 -16.81 -5.62 -24.34
N LEU A 187 -15.84 -6.38 -24.85
CA LEU A 187 -14.82 -7.01 -24.01
C LEU A 187 -13.95 -5.94 -23.34
N ARG A 188 -13.57 -4.89 -24.08
CA ARG A 188 -12.83 -3.74 -23.53
C ARG A 188 -13.59 -3.08 -22.38
N ALA A 189 -14.85 -2.76 -22.57
CA ALA A 189 -15.66 -2.10 -21.53
C ALA A 189 -15.83 -2.99 -20.29
N ARG A 190 -16.08 -4.28 -20.47
CA ARG A 190 -16.23 -5.26 -19.39
C ARG A 190 -14.91 -5.42 -18.61
N THR A 191 -13.79 -5.54 -19.31
CA THR A 191 -12.48 -5.68 -18.68
C THR A 191 -12.10 -4.41 -17.93
N ASN A 192 -12.34 -3.22 -18.54
CA ASN A 192 -12.08 -1.95 -17.87
C ASN A 192 -12.90 -1.80 -16.58
N ALA A 193 -14.19 -2.17 -16.60
CA ALA A 193 -15.02 -2.12 -15.39
C ALA A 193 -14.51 -3.05 -14.29
N TYR A 194 -14.01 -4.23 -14.65
CA TYR A 194 -13.41 -5.17 -13.71
C TYR A 194 -12.10 -4.65 -13.10
N ILE A 195 -11.14 -4.23 -13.92
CA ILE A 195 -9.85 -3.75 -13.41
C ILE A 195 -10.00 -2.45 -12.60
N GLN A 196 -11.01 -1.64 -12.90
CA GLN A 196 -11.30 -0.42 -12.15
C GLN A 196 -11.81 -0.71 -10.72
N GLN A 197 -12.53 -1.84 -10.51
CA GLN A 197 -12.90 -2.29 -9.17
C GLN A 197 -11.65 -2.62 -8.34
N LEU A 198 -10.72 -3.36 -8.94
CA LEU A 198 -9.46 -3.73 -8.28
C LEU A 198 -8.62 -2.50 -7.96
N ALA A 199 -8.49 -1.57 -8.91
CA ALA A 199 -7.76 -0.33 -8.72
C ALA A 199 -8.35 0.53 -7.59
N ALA A 200 -9.68 0.59 -7.47
CA ALA A 200 -10.32 1.31 -6.37
C ALA A 200 -10.00 0.69 -5.01
N VAL A 201 -9.99 -0.63 -4.92
CA VAL A 201 -9.62 -1.34 -3.69
C VAL A 201 -8.15 -1.06 -3.33
N GLY A 202 -7.21 -1.24 -4.26
CA GLY A 202 -5.78 -0.99 -4.01
C GLY A 202 -5.52 0.46 -3.62
N THR A 203 -6.07 1.43 -4.37
CA THR A 203 -5.91 2.87 -4.08
C THR A 203 -6.36 3.26 -2.67
N VAL A 204 -7.49 2.69 -2.19
CA VAL A 204 -7.95 2.94 -0.83
C VAL A 204 -7.06 2.24 0.19
N CYS A 205 -6.61 1.01 -0.09
CA CYS A 205 -5.81 0.21 0.84
C CYS A 205 -4.40 0.76 1.04
N ASP A 206 -3.81 1.36 0.02
CA ASP A 206 -2.49 2.00 0.10
C ASP A 206 -2.53 3.38 0.81
N VAL A 207 -3.74 3.90 1.06
CA VAL A 207 -3.96 5.14 1.82
C VAL A 207 -3.39 6.40 1.12
N VAL A 208 -3.22 6.37 -0.19
CA VAL A 208 -2.85 7.57 -0.97
C VAL A 208 -3.97 8.62 -0.95
N PRO A 209 -3.64 9.91 -1.12
CA PRO A 209 -4.64 10.97 -1.15
C PRO A 209 -5.73 10.73 -2.21
N LEU A 210 -6.99 10.77 -1.81
CA LEU A 210 -8.13 10.58 -2.72
C LEU A 210 -8.49 11.88 -3.43
N VAL A 211 -7.57 12.37 -4.23
CA VAL A 211 -7.69 13.59 -5.05
C VAL A 211 -7.44 13.25 -6.52
N ARG A 212 -7.81 14.15 -7.44
CA ARG A 212 -7.57 14.01 -8.88
C ARG A 212 -7.90 12.60 -9.42
N ASP A 213 -6.94 11.95 -10.08
CA ASP A 213 -7.09 10.61 -10.69
C ASP A 213 -7.46 9.54 -9.66
N ASN A 214 -6.84 9.53 -8.47
CA ASN A 214 -7.15 8.57 -7.41
C ASN A 214 -8.63 8.65 -6.99
N ARG A 215 -9.15 9.88 -6.83
CA ARG A 215 -10.55 10.09 -6.50
C ARG A 215 -11.46 9.54 -7.60
N MET A 216 -11.14 9.77 -8.87
CA MET A 216 -11.93 9.28 -10.00
C MET A 216 -11.89 7.75 -10.12
N ILE A 217 -10.73 7.15 -9.87
CA ILE A 217 -10.58 5.68 -9.81
C ILE A 217 -11.49 5.11 -8.72
N VAL A 218 -11.42 5.68 -7.51
CA VAL A 218 -12.20 5.18 -6.36
C VAL A 218 -13.69 5.39 -6.55
N ILE A 219 -14.15 6.58 -6.92
CA ILE A 219 -15.59 6.84 -7.14
C ILE A 219 -16.17 5.89 -8.19
N ASN A 220 -15.51 5.75 -9.35
CA ASN A 220 -16.01 4.93 -10.43
C ASN A 220 -15.91 3.43 -10.11
N GLY A 221 -14.83 3.02 -9.44
CA GLY A 221 -14.65 1.64 -9.00
C GLY A 221 -15.67 1.21 -7.95
N LEU A 222 -15.91 2.03 -6.92
CA LEU A 222 -16.95 1.77 -5.91
C LEU A 222 -18.35 1.72 -6.53
N LYS A 223 -18.64 2.63 -7.47
CA LYS A 223 -19.89 2.58 -8.22
C LYS A 223 -20.03 1.27 -9.00
N SER A 224 -18.95 0.83 -9.67
CA SER A 224 -18.92 -0.44 -10.40
C SER A 224 -19.11 -1.64 -9.46
N ILE A 225 -18.45 -1.67 -8.30
CA ILE A 225 -18.61 -2.72 -7.29
C ILE A 225 -20.07 -2.80 -6.80
N ASN A 226 -20.67 -1.66 -6.45
CA ASN A 226 -22.06 -1.63 -5.95
C ASN A 226 -23.10 -1.97 -7.02
N MET A 227 -22.78 -1.83 -8.30
CA MET A 227 -23.65 -2.26 -9.39
C MET A 227 -23.52 -3.75 -9.67
N MET A 228 -22.29 -4.24 -9.80
CA MET A 228 -21.98 -5.63 -10.14
C MET A 228 -20.56 -5.97 -9.72
N PRO A 229 -20.34 -6.42 -8.47
CA PRO A 229 -19.01 -6.77 -7.98
C PRO A 229 -18.44 -7.95 -8.78
N CYS A 230 -17.13 -7.96 -9.01
CA CYS A 230 -16.44 -9.12 -9.56
C CYS A 230 -16.54 -10.30 -8.58
N LYS A 231 -16.39 -11.53 -9.09
CA LYS A 231 -16.65 -12.77 -8.30
C LYS A 231 -15.88 -12.78 -6.96
N GLY A 232 -14.61 -12.41 -6.95
CA GLY A 232 -13.80 -12.40 -5.73
C GLY A 232 -14.32 -11.40 -4.70
N ILE A 233 -14.59 -10.16 -5.12
CA ILE A 233 -15.17 -9.14 -4.23
C ILE A 233 -16.57 -9.58 -3.77
N ALA A 234 -17.41 -10.10 -4.66
CA ALA A 234 -18.75 -10.60 -4.31
C ALA A 234 -18.69 -11.69 -3.24
N ALA A 235 -17.77 -12.63 -3.34
CA ALA A 235 -17.58 -13.70 -2.36
C ALA A 235 -17.12 -13.14 -0.99
N MET A 236 -16.18 -12.16 -0.97
CA MET A 236 -15.77 -11.49 0.25
C MET A 236 -16.93 -10.72 0.92
N LEU A 237 -17.77 -10.05 0.13
CA LEU A 237 -18.95 -9.34 0.64
C LEU A 237 -20.00 -10.30 1.19
N SER A 238 -20.20 -11.45 0.52
CA SER A 238 -21.15 -12.49 0.95
C SER A 238 -20.77 -13.05 2.32
N ILE A 239 -19.50 -13.43 2.53
CA ILE A 239 -19.05 -14.02 3.80
C ILE A 239 -19.13 -13.05 4.97
N THR A 240 -19.05 -11.74 4.69
CA THR A 240 -19.13 -10.69 5.71
C THR A 240 -20.52 -10.10 5.88
N GLY A 241 -21.49 -10.50 5.06
CA GLY A 241 -22.85 -9.96 5.05
C GLY A 241 -22.94 -8.49 4.63
N THR A 242 -21.93 -7.99 3.91
CA THR A 242 -21.86 -6.59 3.48
C THR A 242 -22.67 -6.39 2.21
N THR A 243 -23.58 -5.41 2.20
CA THR A 243 -24.49 -5.14 1.08
C THR A 243 -24.16 -3.86 0.31
N TYR A 244 -23.31 -3.01 0.87
CA TYR A 244 -22.87 -1.75 0.25
C TYR A 244 -21.40 -1.52 0.52
N VAL A 245 -20.66 -1.10 -0.49
CA VAL A 245 -19.21 -0.88 -0.43
C VAL A 245 -18.91 0.61 -0.57
N ASP A 246 -18.21 1.13 0.41
CA ASP A 246 -17.61 2.45 0.43
C ASP A 246 -16.09 2.33 0.67
N GLU A 247 -15.40 3.46 0.77
CA GLU A 247 -13.97 3.49 1.07
C GLU A 247 -13.65 2.86 2.43
N THR A 248 -14.56 2.98 3.41
CA THR A 248 -14.41 2.33 4.72
C THR A 248 -14.44 0.82 4.59
N THR A 249 -15.34 0.29 3.77
CA THR A 249 -15.42 -1.15 3.46
C THR A 249 -14.13 -1.64 2.79
N CYS A 250 -13.58 -0.88 1.84
CA CYS A 250 -12.30 -1.22 1.22
C CYS A 250 -11.16 -1.22 2.23
N GLY A 251 -11.01 -0.14 3.02
CA GLY A 251 -9.87 0.04 3.92
C GLY A 251 -9.91 -0.82 5.18
N TYR A 252 -11.10 -1.18 5.69
CA TYR A 252 -11.25 -1.88 6.97
C TYR A 252 -11.80 -3.31 6.87
N LEU A 253 -12.29 -3.73 5.70
CA LEU A 253 -12.82 -5.08 5.51
C LEU A 253 -12.10 -5.80 4.37
N ILE A 254 -12.18 -5.31 3.12
CA ILE A 254 -11.60 -5.99 1.96
C ILE A 254 -10.07 -6.00 2.05
N GLY A 255 -9.44 -4.85 2.22
CA GLY A 255 -7.98 -4.72 2.32
C GLY A 255 -7.37 -5.56 3.45
N PRO A 256 -7.87 -5.49 4.69
CA PRO A 256 -7.41 -6.35 5.76
C PRO A 256 -7.56 -7.86 5.50
N MET A 257 -8.59 -8.30 4.76
CA MET A 257 -8.72 -9.70 4.35
C MET A 257 -7.65 -10.09 3.33
N LEU A 258 -7.42 -9.26 2.31
CA LEU A 258 -6.36 -9.47 1.32
C LEU A 258 -4.97 -9.48 1.97
N ASN A 259 -4.70 -8.53 2.86
CA ASN A 259 -3.42 -8.42 3.55
C ASN A 259 -3.16 -9.52 4.58
N ALA A 260 -4.21 -10.15 5.12
CA ALA A 260 -4.05 -11.14 6.19
C ALA A 260 -3.28 -12.36 5.73
N SER A 261 -3.54 -12.85 4.52
CA SER A 261 -2.86 -14.05 3.99
C SER A 261 -1.35 -13.84 3.88
N GLY A 262 -0.88 -12.75 3.28
CA GLY A 262 0.54 -12.41 3.18
C GLY A 262 1.21 -12.05 4.53
N ARG A 263 0.43 -11.78 5.58
CA ARG A 263 0.95 -11.54 6.94
C ARG A 263 1.06 -12.79 7.78
N MET A 264 0.25 -13.80 7.50
CA MET A 264 0.11 -15.01 8.31
C MET A 264 0.77 -16.24 7.67
N GLU A 265 0.97 -16.23 6.36
CA GLU A 265 1.58 -17.32 5.59
C GLU A 265 2.64 -16.77 4.63
N ASP A 266 3.70 -17.54 4.37
CA ASP A 266 4.85 -17.09 3.59
C ASP A 266 4.49 -16.82 2.11
N ASP A 267 3.68 -17.67 1.50
CA ASP A 267 3.18 -17.55 0.13
C ASP A 267 1.70 -17.09 0.06
N GLY A 268 1.19 -16.57 1.17
CA GLY A 268 -0.23 -16.27 1.35
C GLY A 268 -0.79 -15.25 0.36
N ALA A 269 0.02 -14.34 -0.16
CA ALA A 269 -0.41 -13.32 -1.12
C ALA A 269 -1.01 -13.92 -2.40
N LEU A 270 -0.56 -15.12 -2.81
CA LEU A 270 -1.12 -15.83 -3.97
C LEU A 270 -2.60 -16.20 -3.77
N ARG A 271 -3.05 -16.49 -2.54
CA ARG A 271 -4.47 -16.76 -2.26
C ARG A 271 -5.33 -15.52 -2.56
N SER A 272 -4.86 -14.35 -2.13
CA SER A 272 -5.56 -13.09 -2.42
C SER A 272 -5.60 -12.79 -3.91
N PHE A 273 -4.50 -13.04 -4.62
CA PHE A 273 -4.45 -12.94 -6.06
C PHE A 273 -5.43 -13.91 -6.74
N ASP A 274 -5.51 -15.17 -6.30
CA ASP A 274 -6.42 -16.17 -6.84
C ASP A 274 -7.88 -15.77 -6.65
N VAL A 275 -8.25 -15.25 -5.49
CA VAL A 275 -9.60 -14.72 -5.23
C VAL A 275 -9.91 -13.55 -6.18
N LEU A 276 -9.01 -12.61 -6.35
CA LEU A 276 -9.24 -11.46 -7.20
C LEU A 276 -9.35 -11.85 -8.68
N THR A 277 -8.58 -12.83 -9.14
CA THR A 277 -8.56 -13.28 -10.55
C THR A 277 -9.56 -14.37 -10.89
N ALA A 278 -10.35 -14.86 -9.95
CA ALA A 278 -11.33 -15.94 -10.11
C ALA A 278 -12.35 -15.72 -11.26
N CYS A 279 -12.64 -14.47 -11.61
CA CYS A 279 -13.50 -14.15 -12.78
C CYS A 279 -12.90 -14.60 -14.11
N ASN A 280 -11.60 -14.75 -14.19
CA ASN A 280 -10.84 -14.98 -15.41
C ASN A 280 -10.11 -16.33 -15.40
N ARG A 281 -10.40 -17.23 -14.44
CA ARG A 281 -9.85 -18.57 -14.35
C ARG A 281 -10.93 -19.62 -14.57
N GLU A 282 -10.61 -20.65 -15.36
CA GLU A 282 -11.40 -21.87 -15.45
C GLU A 282 -11.12 -22.71 -14.20
N GLY A 283 -12.15 -23.31 -13.60
CA GLY A 283 -12.00 -24.18 -12.42
C GLY A 283 -11.89 -23.45 -11.07
N ALA A 284 -12.39 -22.22 -10.98
CA ALA A 284 -12.52 -21.51 -9.69
C ALA A 284 -13.68 -22.08 -8.82
N ASP A 285 -13.87 -23.41 -8.86
CA ASP A 285 -14.97 -24.09 -8.15
C ASP A 285 -14.84 -24.02 -6.61
N ASP A 286 -13.69 -23.55 -6.10
CA ASP A 286 -13.38 -23.45 -4.67
C ASP A 286 -13.22 -22.01 -4.15
N LEU A 287 -13.82 -21.03 -4.87
CA LEU A 287 -13.68 -19.61 -4.49
C LEU A 287 -14.22 -19.32 -3.10
N GLU A 288 -15.37 -19.88 -2.72
CA GLU A 288 -15.98 -19.69 -1.41
C GLU A 288 -15.08 -20.25 -0.29
N SER A 289 -14.49 -21.42 -0.50
CA SER A 289 -13.52 -22.02 0.42
C SER A 289 -12.27 -21.14 0.57
N THR A 290 -11.70 -20.67 -0.55
CA THR A 290 -10.52 -19.80 -0.53
C THR A 290 -10.81 -18.48 0.20
N VAL A 291 -11.97 -17.86 -0.03
CA VAL A 291 -12.39 -16.65 0.70
C VAL A 291 -12.63 -16.96 2.19
N GLY A 292 -13.17 -18.15 2.52
CA GLY A 292 -13.30 -18.65 3.89
C GLY A 292 -11.94 -18.73 4.62
N VAL A 293 -10.90 -19.20 3.91
CA VAL A 293 -9.52 -19.20 4.44
C VAL A 293 -9.03 -17.77 4.69
N LEU A 294 -9.22 -16.82 3.75
CA LEU A 294 -8.84 -15.42 3.94
C LEU A 294 -9.53 -14.79 5.16
N ALA A 295 -10.83 -15.06 5.34
CA ALA A 295 -11.58 -14.57 6.49
C ALA A 295 -11.02 -15.14 7.81
N THR A 296 -10.74 -16.45 7.86
CA THR A 296 -10.15 -17.13 9.01
C THR A 296 -8.77 -16.58 9.37
N LEU A 297 -7.90 -16.37 8.37
CA LEU A 297 -6.58 -15.78 8.56
C LEU A 297 -6.67 -14.33 9.06
N ASN A 298 -7.66 -13.57 8.58
CA ASN A 298 -7.89 -12.21 9.05
C ASN A 298 -8.37 -12.17 10.51
N ASP A 299 -9.24 -13.09 10.91
CA ASP A 299 -9.71 -13.18 12.29
C ASP A 299 -8.60 -13.64 13.23
N ARG A 300 -7.77 -14.61 12.81
CA ARG A 300 -6.56 -14.99 13.53
C ARG A 300 -5.61 -13.80 13.68
N ARG A 301 -5.32 -13.07 12.59
CA ARG A 301 -4.49 -11.86 12.66
C ARG A 301 -5.03 -10.83 13.65
N LYS A 302 -6.37 -10.62 13.70
CA LYS A 302 -7.00 -9.71 14.68
C LYS A 302 -6.78 -10.16 16.12
N ALA A 303 -6.93 -11.46 16.39
CA ALA A 303 -6.67 -12.04 17.70
C ALA A 303 -5.20 -11.89 18.08
N ASP A 304 -4.26 -12.29 17.20
CA ASP A 304 -2.83 -12.16 17.43
C ASP A 304 -2.42 -10.70 17.67
N VAL A 305 -3.02 -9.72 16.96
CA VAL A 305 -2.79 -8.29 17.18
C VAL A 305 -3.34 -7.85 18.55
N SER A 306 -4.49 -8.34 18.98
CA SER A 306 -5.04 -8.02 20.30
C SER A 306 -4.12 -8.48 21.42
N ASP A 307 -3.68 -9.74 21.37
CA ASP A 307 -2.77 -10.32 22.35
C ASP A 307 -1.40 -9.62 22.36
N ALA A 308 -0.85 -9.35 21.16
CA ALA A 308 0.41 -8.64 21.02
C ALA A 308 0.35 -7.19 21.54
N MET A 309 -0.79 -6.52 21.46
CA MET A 309 -0.98 -5.19 22.04
C MET A 309 -0.95 -5.22 23.59
N GLU A 310 -1.52 -6.24 24.21
CA GLU A 310 -1.44 -6.42 25.67
C GLU A 310 0.01 -6.66 26.10
N ILE A 311 0.74 -7.54 25.39
CA ILE A 311 2.17 -7.79 25.62
C ILE A 311 2.97 -6.49 25.47
N ALA A 312 2.77 -5.73 24.40
CA ALA A 312 3.51 -4.49 24.15
C ALA A 312 3.25 -3.43 25.23
N ARG A 313 2.02 -3.30 25.73
CA ARG A 313 1.70 -2.37 26.83
C ARG A 313 2.35 -2.80 28.16
N GLN A 314 2.40 -4.10 28.43
CA GLN A 314 3.10 -4.62 29.60
C GLN A 314 4.60 -4.30 29.52
N GLU A 315 5.25 -4.62 28.39
CA GLU A 315 6.66 -4.28 28.14
C GLU A 315 6.95 -2.79 28.35
N ILE A 316 6.09 -1.90 27.81
CA ILE A 316 6.26 -0.45 28.01
C ILE A 316 6.20 -0.10 29.50
N THR A 317 5.29 -0.70 30.24
CA THR A 317 5.12 -0.39 31.67
C THR A 317 6.29 -0.88 32.52
N GLU A 318 6.85 -2.05 32.17
CA GLU A 318 7.90 -2.71 32.96
C GLU A 318 9.32 -2.26 32.56
N THR A 319 9.56 -2.01 31.27
CA THR A 319 10.93 -1.85 30.76
C THR A 319 11.25 -0.45 30.23
N VAL A 320 10.25 0.32 29.80
CA VAL A 320 10.49 1.64 29.20
C VAL A 320 10.50 2.74 30.27
N PRO A 321 11.62 3.42 30.50
CA PRO A 321 11.66 4.52 31.46
C PRO A 321 10.71 5.66 31.07
N ARG A 322 10.13 6.34 32.06
CA ARG A 322 9.28 7.51 31.79
C ARG A 322 10.08 8.58 31.04
N GLY A 323 9.53 9.01 29.89
CA GLY A 323 10.16 10.00 29.03
C GLY A 323 11.27 9.46 28.14
N ALA A 324 11.45 8.14 28.05
CA ALA A 324 12.31 7.51 27.06
C ALA A 324 11.69 7.61 25.66
N TYR A 325 12.50 7.97 24.67
CA TYR A 325 12.13 8.08 23.25
C TYR A 325 13.30 7.64 22.38
N PRO A 326 13.10 6.93 21.25
CA PRO A 326 11.83 6.31 20.83
C PRO A 326 11.46 5.13 21.74
N PHE A 327 10.24 4.60 21.63
CA PHE A 327 9.93 3.30 22.23
C PHE A 327 10.61 2.19 21.43
N ILE A 328 11.35 1.35 22.12
CA ILE A 328 11.91 0.10 21.58
C ILE A 328 11.33 -1.03 22.40
N ILE A 329 10.50 -1.85 21.74
CA ILE A 329 9.81 -2.99 22.33
C ILE A 329 10.38 -4.25 21.68
N ARG A 330 10.87 -5.18 22.49
CA ARG A 330 11.29 -6.50 22.03
C ARG A 330 10.46 -7.56 22.74
N ASN A 331 9.75 -8.37 21.97
CA ASN A 331 9.10 -9.55 22.52
C ASN A 331 8.94 -10.61 21.44
N ASP A 332 9.52 -11.79 21.65
CA ASP A 332 9.58 -12.87 20.68
C ASP A 332 8.22 -13.62 20.54
N SER A 333 7.23 -13.30 21.39
CA SER A 333 5.84 -13.76 21.24
C SER A 333 5.06 -12.94 20.22
N ILE A 334 5.56 -11.78 19.80
CA ILE A 334 4.93 -10.97 18.76
C ILE A 334 5.34 -11.52 17.38
N GLY A 335 4.38 -12.03 16.63
CA GLY A 335 4.64 -12.63 15.32
C GLY A 335 5.20 -11.62 14.31
N GLU A 336 6.15 -12.04 13.50
CA GLU A 336 6.85 -11.21 12.50
C GLU A 336 5.89 -10.46 11.56
N GLY A 337 4.79 -11.11 11.14
CA GLY A 337 3.81 -10.51 10.22
C GLY A 337 3.02 -9.33 10.79
N ILE A 338 3.01 -9.17 12.13
CA ILE A 338 2.22 -8.13 12.81
C ILE A 338 3.05 -7.05 13.53
N VAL A 339 4.38 -7.18 13.62
CA VAL A 339 5.25 -6.18 14.31
C VAL A 339 4.99 -4.76 13.83
N GLY A 340 4.77 -4.56 12.52
CA GLY A 340 4.47 -3.24 11.95
C GLY A 340 3.09 -2.70 12.34
N ILE A 341 2.11 -3.58 12.57
CA ILE A 341 0.78 -3.19 13.05
C ILE A 341 0.88 -2.74 14.51
N ILE A 342 1.62 -3.48 15.32
CA ILE A 342 1.83 -3.15 16.73
C ILE A 342 2.59 -1.83 16.86
N ALA A 343 3.67 -1.65 16.09
CA ALA A 343 4.43 -0.40 16.08
C ALA A 343 3.53 0.81 15.77
N GLY A 344 2.65 0.70 14.77
CA GLY A 344 1.70 1.77 14.42
C GLY A 344 0.69 2.06 15.53
N LYS A 345 0.07 1.03 16.08
CA LYS A 345 -0.92 1.19 17.15
C LYS A 345 -0.30 1.79 18.44
N ILE A 346 0.89 1.36 18.82
CA ILE A 346 1.60 1.91 19.99
C ILE A 346 2.04 3.35 19.71
N ALA A 347 2.56 3.64 18.51
CA ALA A 347 2.95 5.00 18.17
C ALA A 347 1.76 5.97 18.25
N GLU A 348 0.58 5.57 17.77
CA GLU A 348 -0.64 6.36 17.88
C GLU A 348 -1.17 6.48 19.32
N GLU A 349 -1.14 5.39 20.08
CA GLU A 349 -1.67 5.36 21.45
C GLU A 349 -0.84 6.22 22.41
N TYR A 350 0.49 6.10 22.32
CA TYR A 350 1.42 6.78 23.23
C TYR A 350 1.97 8.09 22.66
N LYS A 351 1.69 8.41 21.40
CA LYS A 351 2.18 9.62 20.72
C LYS A 351 3.72 9.70 20.66
N VAL A 352 4.34 8.56 20.33
CA VAL A 352 5.80 8.38 20.36
C VAL A 352 6.25 7.53 19.17
N PRO A 353 7.32 7.90 18.46
CA PRO A 353 7.95 7.00 17.49
C PRO A 353 8.30 5.68 18.13
N THR A 354 7.88 4.59 17.50
CA THR A 354 7.92 3.24 18.09
C THR A 354 8.57 2.24 17.14
N PHE A 355 9.47 1.44 17.70
CA PHE A 355 10.10 0.28 17.07
C PHE A 355 9.68 -0.99 17.81
N VAL A 356 9.18 -1.97 17.10
CA VAL A 356 8.82 -3.29 17.66
C VAL A 356 9.64 -4.35 17.00
N PHE A 357 10.29 -5.20 17.80
CA PHE A 357 11.19 -6.25 17.37
C PHE A 357 10.72 -7.63 17.80
N THR A 358 10.99 -8.63 16.95
CA THR A 358 10.84 -10.05 17.25
C THR A 358 12.08 -10.82 16.77
N SER A 359 12.39 -11.94 17.39
CA SER A 359 13.50 -12.78 17.00
C SER A 359 13.20 -13.54 15.69
N ILE A 360 14.18 -13.57 14.80
CA ILE A 360 14.15 -14.41 13.58
C ILE A 360 15.21 -15.52 13.62
N GLY A 361 15.75 -15.79 14.81
CA GLY A 361 16.79 -16.78 15.02
C GLY A 361 18.21 -16.24 14.80
N ASN A 362 19.20 -17.06 15.13
CA ASN A 362 20.64 -16.77 14.96
C ASN A 362 21.10 -15.44 15.60
N GLY A 363 20.46 -15.01 16.71
CA GLY A 363 20.76 -13.75 17.38
C GLY A 363 20.32 -12.50 16.60
N LEU A 364 19.46 -12.66 15.59
CA LEU A 364 18.94 -11.58 14.79
C LEU A 364 17.51 -11.20 15.20
N LEU A 365 17.24 -9.91 15.22
CA LEU A 365 15.94 -9.32 15.45
C LEU A 365 15.47 -8.63 14.18
N LYS A 366 14.23 -8.90 13.77
CA LYS A 366 13.53 -8.16 12.73
C LYS A 366 12.59 -7.16 13.39
N GLY A 367 12.72 -5.90 13.01
CA GLY A 367 11.97 -4.80 13.58
C GLY A 367 11.14 -4.07 12.53
N SER A 368 10.06 -3.45 13.01
CA SER A 368 9.31 -2.47 12.24
C SER A 368 9.15 -1.19 13.05
N ALA A 369 9.29 -0.07 12.37
CA ALA A 369 9.21 1.27 12.95
C ALA A 369 8.02 2.05 12.42
N ARG A 370 7.45 2.89 13.27
CA ARG A 370 6.43 3.87 12.90
C ARG A 370 6.74 5.22 13.54
N SER A 371 6.55 6.26 12.75
CA SER A 371 6.72 7.63 13.20
C SER A 371 5.56 8.12 14.05
N PHE A 372 5.82 9.17 14.80
CA PHE A 372 4.81 10.05 15.35
C PHE A 372 5.31 11.50 15.28
N GLY A 373 4.42 12.43 14.92
CA GLY A 373 4.77 13.85 14.74
C GLY A 373 5.68 14.07 13.53
N SER A 374 6.67 14.94 13.67
CA SER A 374 7.63 15.30 12.61
C SER A 374 8.86 14.39 12.53
N VAL A 375 8.91 13.31 13.31
CA VAL A 375 10.09 12.43 13.36
C VAL A 375 10.22 11.61 12.09
N HIS A 376 11.34 11.73 11.39
CA HIS A 376 11.61 11.01 10.15
C HIS A 376 12.29 9.67 10.41
N ILE A 377 11.55 8.55 10.27
CA ILE A 377 12.04 7.19 10.61
C ILE A 377 13.29 6.81 9.82
N LYS A 378 13.31 7.04 8.51
CA LYS A 378 14.48 6.70 7.67
C LYS A 378 15.74 7.41 8.15
N GLN A 379 15.67 8.71 8.39
CA GLN A 379 16.81 9.49 8.90
C GLN A 379 17.25 9.04 10.30
N MET A 380 16.31 8.63 11.15
CA MET A 380 16.64 8.06 12.46
C MET A 380 17.38 6.73 12.31
N MET A 381 17.00 5.88 11.36
CA MET A 381 17.73 4.64 11.05
C MET A 381 19.09 4.93 10.41
N ASP A 382 19.19 5.94 9.53
CA ASP A 382 20.47 6.39 8.94
C ASP A 382 21.46 6.83 10.03
N ALA A 383 20.99 7.57 11.05
CA ALA A 383 21.81 7.97 12.18
C ALA A 383 22.33 6.78 13.02
N ALA A 384 21.64 5.65 12.98
CA ALA A 384 22.01 4.41 13.67
C ALA A 384 22.56 3.32 12.74
N SER A 385 22.87 3.63 11.48
CA SER A 385 23.26 2.68 10.43
C SER A 385 24.43 1.76 10.78
N LYS A 386 25.32 2.21 11.69
CA LYS A 386 26.52 1.43 12.11
C LYS A 386 26.18 0.15 12.88
N VAL A 387 25.00 0.07 13.49
CA VAL A 387 24.52 -1.08 14.28
C VAL A 387 23.32 -1.78 13.64
N ILE A 388 22.90 -1.35 12.46
CA ILE A 388 21.82 -1.96 11.72
C ILE A 388 22.41 -2.80 10.58
N LYS A 389 22.01 -4.07 10.51
CA LYS A 389 22.48 -5.00 9.47
C LYS A 389 21.86 -4.68 8.10
N SER A 390 20.57 -4.41 8.09
CA SER A 390 19.83 -3.98 6.90
C SER A 390 18.61 -3.17 7.32
N TYR A 391 18.23 -2.17 6.54
CA TYR A 391 17.04 -1.37 6.80
C TYR A 391 16.55 -0.69 5.53
N GLY A 392 15.26 -0.36 5.53
CA GLY A 392 14.61 0.40 4.48
C GLY A 392 13.36 1.09 5.02
N GLY A 393 12.86 2.08 4.29
CA GLY A 393 11.67 2.80 4.70
C GLY A 393 11.66 4.26 4.27
N HIS A 394 10.69 5.00 4.77
CA HIS A 394 10.45 6.41 4.48
C HIS A 394 10.22 7.22 5.77
N ALA A 395 9.75 8.46 5.64
CA ALA A 395 9.54 9.34 6.79
C ALA A 395 8.62 8.72 7.87
N GLY A 396 7.52 8.07 7.47
CA GLY A 396 6.48 7.58 8.38
C GLY A 396 6.72 6.17 8.92
N ALA A 397 7.48 5.33 8.20
CA ALA A 397 7.62 3.90 8.53
C ALA A 397 8.95 3.34 8.05
N GLY A 398 9.38 2.23 8.65
CA GLY A 398 10.56 1.50 8.22
C GLY A 398 10.60 0.07 8.75
N GLY A 399 11.44 -0.74 8.10
CA GLY A 399 11.81 -2.08 8.54
C GLY A 399 13.31 -2.18 8.73
N LEU A 400 13.77 -2.98 9.69
CA LEU A 400 15.20 -3.14 9.95
C LEU A 400 15.51 -4.54 10.54
N ILE A 401 16.75 -4.96 10.35
CA ILE A 401 17.32 -6.14 10.99
C ILE A 401 18.55 -5.72 11.78
N VAL A 402 18.64 -6.16 13.05
CA VAL A 402 19.78 -5.88 13.95
C VAL A 402 20.19 -7.15 14.68
N HIS A 403 21.42 -7.18 15.20
CA HIS A 403 21.79 -8.19 16.19
C HIS A 403 21.20 -7.84 17.56
N GLU A 404 20.77 -8.83 18.33
CA GLU A 404 20.18 -8.60 19.65
C GLU A 404 21.14 -7.90 20.60
N ASP A 405 22.45 -8.17 20.50
CA ASP A 405 23.49 -7.50 21.29
C ASP A 405 23.62 -6.00 20.98
N ASP A 406 23.19 -5.57 19.79
CA ASP A 406 23.27 -4.17 19.35
C ASP A 406 22.04 -3.34 19.73
N LEU A 407 21.00 -3.94 20.33
CA LEU A 407 19.73 -3.26 20.58
C LEU A 407 19.89 -2.05 21.52
N PHE A 408 20.76 -2.13 22.52
CA PHE A 408 21.05 -1.00 23.43
C PHE A 408 21.80 0.12 22.71
N ALA A 409 22.76 -0.20 21.86
CA ALA A 409 23.49 0.76 21.05
C ALA A 409 22.56 1.46 20.06
N LEU A 410 21.66 0.71 19.43
CA LEU A 410 20.60 1.22 18.56
C LEU A 410 19.72 2.25 19.29
N TYR A 411 19.20 1.88 20.49
CA TYR A 411 18.41 2.79 21.32
C TYR A 411 19.17 4.08 21.61
N THR A 412 20.43 3.97 22.02
CA THR A 412 21.25 5.12 22.39
C THR A 412 21.45 6.10 21.23
N MET A 413 21.69 5.57 20.01
CA MET A 413 21.88 6.39 18.81
C MET A 413 20.57 7.06 18.40
N MET A 414 19.45 6.31 18.39
CA MET A 414 18.14 6.84 18.06
C MET A 414 17.63 7.84 19.10
N HIS A 415 17.88 7.58 20.38
CA HIS A 415 17.53 8.53 21.46
C HIS A 415 18.28 9.87 21.33
N ARG A 416 19.55 9.81 20.94
CA ARG A 416 20.34 11.03 20.66
C ARG A 416 19.73 11.81 19.48
N TYR A 417 19.40 11.12 18.39
CA TYR A 417 18.77 11.75 17.23
C TYR A 417 17.44 12.42 17.61
N ILE A 418 16.55 11.73 18.31
CA ILE A 418 15.23 12.27 18.67
C ILE A 418 15.35 13.39 19.74
N GLY A 419 16.40 13.41 20.55
CA GLY A 419 16.66 14.45 21.53
C GLY A 419 16.73 15.84 20.90
N ASP A 420 17.26 15.94 19.69
CA ASP A 420 17.36 17.18 18.93
C ASP A 420 16.01 17.64 18.36
N TYR A 421 15.06 16.71 18.16
CA TYR A 421 13.72 16.94 17.59
C TYR A 421 12.58 16.94 18.60
N LYS A 422 12.86 16.75 19.88
CA LYS A 422 11.85 16.58 20.94
C LYS A 422 10.87 17.76 21.06
N ALA A 423 11.31 18.97 20.68
CA ALA A 423 10.48 20.17 20.69
C ALA A 423 9.39 20.17 19.59
N GLU A 424 9.53 19.33 18.56
CA GLU A 424 8.62 19.25 17.41
C GLU A 424 7.51 18.21 17.58
N ILE A 425 7.59 17.35 18.60
CA ILE A 425 6.52 16.40 18.93
C ILE A 425 5.38 17.18 19.58
N SER A 426 4.40 17.56 18.76
CA SER A 426 3.29 18.40 19.18
C SER A 426 2.10 17.59 19.70
N ASP A 427 1.63 17.95 20.89
CA ASP A 427 0.32 17.50 21.43
C ASP A 427 -0.87 18.26 20.86
N THR A 428 -0.66 19.03 19.79
CA THR A 428 -1.65 19.93 19.24
C THR A 428 -2.50 19.21 18.19
N ILE A 429 -3.81 19.17 18.40
CA ILE A 429 -4.78 18.77 17.39
C ILE A 429 -5.19 20.03 16.62
N GLU A 430 -4.87 20.05 15.34
CA GLU A 430 -5.34 21.13 14.47
C GLU A 430 -6.74 20.81 13.96
N TYR A 431 -7.61 21.82 13.98
CA TYR A 431 -8.96 21.72 13.40
C TYR A 431 -9.21 22.87 12.42
N ASP A 432 -10.09 22.63 11.46
CA ASP A 432 -10.31 23.56 10.36
C ASP A 432 -11.42 24.56 10.65
N LEU A 433 -12.53 24.09 11.17
CA LEU A 433 -13.74 24.89 11.35
C LEU A 433 -14.46 24.49 12.64
N GLU A 434 -14.92 25.49 13.38
CA GLU A 434 -15.84 25.33 14.50
C GLU A 434 -17.26 25.58 14.00
N ILE A 435 -18.13 24.55 14.09
CA ILE A 435 -19.52 24.62 13.66
C ILE A 435 -20.42 24.64 14.89
N ASP A 436 -21.30 25.66 14.98
CA ASP A 436 -22.29 25.72 16.04
C ASP A 436 -23.27 24.54 15.92
N ALA A 437 -23.42 23.79 16.99
CA ALA A 437 -24.30 22.62 17.05
C ALA A 437 -25.77 22.96 16.75
N GLN A 438 -26.18 24.22 16.92
CA GLN A 438 -27.54 24.68 16.61
C GLN A 438 -27.77 24.88 15.10
N ILE A 439 -26.71 25.08 14.32
CA ILE A 439 -26.78 25.29 12.86
C ILE A 439 -26.71 23.93 12.13
N TYR A 440 -26.14 22.90 12.76
CA TYR A 440 -25.94 21.59 12.17
C TYR A 440 -27.22 20.90 11.63
N PRO A 441 -28.41 20.98 12.28
CA PRO A 441 -29.61 20.33 11.77
C PRO A 441 -30.21 20.97 10.51
N GLN A 442 -29.95 22.25 10.25
CA GLN A 442 -30.59 22.99 9.13
C GLN A 442 -29.89 22.69 7.78
N HIS A 443 -28.67 22.20 7.79
CA HIS A 443 -27.90 21.88 6.59
C HIS A 443 -27.87 20.38 6.24
N THR A 444 -28.56 19.51 6.99
CA THR A 444 -28.46 18.06 6.83
C THR A 444 -28.99 17.50 5.52
N GLN A 445 -29.86 18.18 4.80
CA GLN A 445 -30.34 17.73 3.47
C GLN A 445 -29.38 18.12 2.32
N GLN A 446 -28.72 19.27 2.42
CA GLN A 446 -27.65 19.66 1.50
C GLN A 446 -26.30 19.04 1.88
N SER A 447 -26.10 18.76 3.16
CA SER A 447 -24.85 18.22 3.71
C SER A 447 -24.74 16.69 3.67
N ALA A 448 -25.76 15.93 3.28
CA ALA A 448 -25.62 14.49 3.09
C ALA A 448 -24.54 14.14 2.02
N GLY A 449 -24.40 15.00 0.98
CA GLY A 449 -23.29 14.94 0.04
C GLY A 449 -21.95 15.42 0.66
N ILE A 450 -22.00 16.45 1.51
CA ILE A 450 -20.84 17.07 2.15
C ILE A 450 -20.28 16.15 3.28
N VAL A 451 -21.17 15.56 4.08
CA VAL A 451 -20.77 14.59 5.13
C VAL A 451 -20.19 13.32 4.51
N ARG A 452 -20.68 12.86 3.34
CA ARG A 452 -20.02 11.80 2.56
C ARG A 452 -18.63 12.24 2.11
N SER A 453 -18.50 13.44 1.56
CA SER A 453 -17.21 14.02 1.14
C SER A 453 -16.23 14.16 2.31
N VAL A 454 -16.68 14.59 3.48
CA VAL A 454 -15.85 14.74 4.70
C VAL A 454 -15.50 13.38 5.32
N LYS A 455 -16.38 12.36 5.24
CA LYS A 455 -16.04 10.98 5.60
C LYS A 455 -14.99 10.39 4.66
N GLU A 456 -15.14 10.61 3.37
CA GLU A 456 -14.20 10.19 2.34
C GLU A 456 -12.80 10.81 2.54
N THR A 457 -12.72 11.98 3.16
CA THR A 457 -11.45 12.69 3.44
C THR A 457 -10.82 12.30 4.79
N ARG A 458 -11.59 11.74 5.72
CA ARG A 458 -11.08 11.34 7.05
C ARG A 458 -10.10 10.16 7.02
N ILE A 459 -10.10 9.34 5.96
CA ILE A 459 -9.12 8.27 5.79
C ILE A 459 -7.73 8.85 5.50
N SER A 460 -7.64 10.03 4.88
CA SER A 460 -6.37 10.72 4.60
C SER A 460 -5.82 11.56 5.78
N CYS A 461 -6.59 11.75 6.85
CA CYS A 461 -6.19 12.59 7.99
C CYS A 461 -5.68 11.84 9.23
N SER A 462 -5.57 10.51 9.18
CA SER A 462 -4.97 9.70 10.25
C SER A 462 -3.53 9.28 9.89
N ARG A 463 -2.70 10.25 9.55
CA ARG A 463 -1.24 10.10 9.47
C ARG A 463 -0.56 10.91 10.55
#